data_6ca701279d722e9e55448603f4c392c4
#
_entry.id   6ca701279d722e9e55448603f4c392c4
#
_cell.length_a   1.000
_cell.length_b   1.000
_cell.length_c   1.000
_cell.angle_alpha   90.00
_cell.angle_beta   90.00
_cell.angle_gamma   90.00
#
_symmetry.space_group_name_H-M   'P 1'
#
loop_
_entity.id
_entity.type
_entity.pdbx_description
1 polymer ?
#
loop_
_entity_poly.entity_id
_entity_poly.type
_entity_poly.pdbx_seq_one_letter_code
_entity_poly.pdbx_strand_id
1 'polypeptide(L)'
;MEYLSEPLCEAMLILEKEERERTCIVIDVGARSTSVAFVKGDGLSNLTSFSMGGSYITSDLSEACGISYNDARNLKKEIVLSLKGNDSDFYELVTLGGRVTKIPLNFANEVVCYRLELIAKTVNECIRLFAKEYVPYYPIYLCGAGVSKIKGGKDFFAKCIGRNISYGLPPIPAMDKPEYASMLGLLNE
;
A
#
# COMPACT_ATOMS: atom_id res chain seq x y z
N MET A 1 -23.87 13.09 -17.40
CA MET A 1 -22.82 13.09 -16.38
C MET A 1 -22.44 11.64 -16.20
N GLU A 2 -21.27 11.25 -16.67
CA GLU A 2 -20.76 9.90 -16.50
C GLU A 2 -19.98 9.83 -15.19
N TYR A 3 -20.20 8.76 -14.43
CA TYR A 3 -19.45 8.52 -13.19
C TYR A 3 -18.44 7.40 -13.47
N LEU A 4 -17.17 7.69 -13.33
CA LEU A 4 -16.10 6.70 -13.43
C LEU A 4 -15.78 6.15 -12.04
N SER A 5 -15.64 4.84 -11.96
CA SER A 5 -15.19 4.18 -10.72
C SER A 5 -13.67 4.09 -10.74
N GLU A 6 -12.99 4.90 -9.91
CA GLU A 6 -11.53 4.89 -9.80
C GLU A 6 -10.95 3.46 -9.66
N PRO A 7 -11.44 2.57 -8.77
CA PRO A 7 -10.90 1.21 -8.67
C PRO A 7 -11.16 0.35 -9.92
N LEU A 8 -12.20 0.64 -10.69
CA LEU A 8 -12.44 -0.06 -11.95
C LEU A 8 -11.47 0.40 -13.03
N CYS A 9 -11.32 1.71 -13.22
CA CYS A 9 -10.39 2.29 -14.19
C CYS A 9 -8.94 1.87 -13.90
N GLU A 10 -8.56 1.84 -12.61
CA GLU A 10 -7.28 1.31 -12.16
C GLU A 10 -7.09 -0.15 -12.58
N ALA A 11 -8.08 -0.99 -12.29
CA ALA A 11 -8.03 -2.41 -12.64
C ALA A 11 -7.98 -2.65 -14.15
N MET A 12 -8.73 -1.87 -14.94
CA MET A 12 -8.71 -1.97 -16.40
C MET A 12 -7.34 -1.59 -16.99
N LEU A 13 -6.64 -0.68 -16.34
CA LEU A 13 -5.30 -0.26 -16.76
C LEU A 13 -4.21 -1.29 -16.44
N ILE A 14 -4.24 -1.88 -15.23
CA ILE A 14 -3.15 -2.71 -14.72
C ILE A 14 -3.29 -4.20 -15.02
N LEU A 15 -4.49 -4.66 -15.36
CA LEU A 15 -4.79 -6.07 -15.62
C LEU A 15 -5.06 -6.30 -17.10
N GLU A 16 -4.40 -7.28 -17.68
CA GLU A 16 -4.71 -7.73 -19.02
C GLU A 16 -6.09 -8.42 -19.07
N LYS A 17 -6.68 -8.49 -20.26
CA LYS A 17 -8.02 -9.05 -20.43
C LYS A 17 -8.08 -10.51 -19.99
N GLU A 18 -7.04 -11.27 -20.28
CA GLU A 18 -6.90 -12.67 -19.93
C GLU A 18 -6.80 -12.89 -18.41
N GLU A 19 -6.17 -11.97 -17.71
CA GLU A 19 -6.11 -11.99 -16.23
C GLU A 19 -7.48 -11.75 -15.62
N ARG A 20 -8.27 -10.83 -16.21
CA ARG A 20 -9.61 -10.47 -15.75
C ARG A 20 -10.69 -11.54 -16.05
N GLU A 21 -10.43 -12.54 -16.90
CA GLU A 21 -11.33 -13.69 -17.06
C GLU A 21 -11.53 -14.44 -15.74
N ARG A 22 -10.53 -14.40 -14.86
CA ARG A 22 -10.61 -14.90 -13.49
C ARG A 22 -10.85 -13.76 -12.53
N THR A 23 -11.39 -14.06 -11.36
CA THR A 23 -11.51 -13.04 -10.32
C THR A 23 -10.11 -12.66 -9.82
N CYS A 24 -9.80 -11.37 -9.88
CA CYS A 24 -8.60 -10.76 -9.32
C CYS A 24 -8.97 -9.86 -8.14
N ILE A 25 -8.05 -9.64 -7.23
CA ILE A 25 -8.20 -8.69 -6.12
C ILE A 25 -7.19 -7.55 -6.35
N VAL A 26 -7.69 -6.33 -6.43
CA VAL A 26 -6.87 -5.12 -6.47
C VAL A 26 -6.98 -4.42 -5.12
N ILE A 27 -5.85 -4.18 -4.49
CA ILE A 27 -5.73 -3.48 -3.21
C ILE A 27 -4.98 -2.18 -3.48
N ASP A 28 -5.66 -1.05 -3.39
CA ASP A 28 -5.01 0.26 -3.45
C ASP A 28 -4.85 0.81 -2.03
N VAL A 29 -3.61 0.94 -1.59
CA VAL A 29 -3.27 1.60 -0.33
C VAL A 29 -2.83 3.02 -0.64
N GLY A 30 -3.80 3.92 -0.62
CA GLY A 30 -3.58 5.34 -0.85
C GLY A 30 -2.99 6.07 0.35
N ALA A 31 -3.15 7.40 0.36
CA ALA A 31 -2.67 8.24 1.47
C ALA A 31 -3.57 8.11 2.72
N ARG A 32 -4.88 8.24 2.56
CA ARG A 32 -5.85 8.28 3.67
C ARG A 32 -6.71 7.04 3.78
N SER A 33 -6.90 6.33 2.68
CA SER A 33 -7.80 5.18 2.56
C SER A 33 -7.11 4.01 1.88
N THR A 34 -7.69 2.84 2.10
CA THR A 34 -7.38 1.63 1.37
C THR A 34 -8.65 1.13 0.73
N SER A 35 -8.63 0.79 -0.54
CA SER A 35 -9.69 0.11 -1.25
C SER A 35 -9.33 -1.34 -1.54
N VAL A 36 -10.34 -2.21 -1.55
CA VAL A 36 -10.24 -3.62 -1.91
C VAL A 36 -11.31 -3.91 -2.94
N ALA A 37 -10.90 -4.13 -4.17
CA ALA A 37 -11.77 -4.37 -5.31
C ALA A 37 -11.63 -5.82 -5.79
N PHE A 38 -12.76 -6.47 -6.03
CA PHE A 38 -12.83 -7.77 -6.69
C PHE A 38 -13.26 -7.54 -8.12
N VAL A 39 -12.38 -7.86 -9.05
CA VAL A 39 -12.53 -7.59 -10.48
C VAL A 39 -12.75 -8.90 -11.23
N LYS A 40 -13.73 -8.94 -12.10
CA LYS A 40 -13.98 -10.07 -13.00
C LYS A 40 -14.52 -9.58 -14.34
N GLY A 41 -13.88 -9.96 -15.43
CA GLY A 41 -14.19 -9.37 -16.73
C GLY A 41 -13.96 -7.86 -16.71
N ASP A 42 -14.87 -7.12 -17.29
CA ASP A 42 -14.80 -5.66 -17.36
C ASP A 42 -15.62 -4.98 -16.24
N GLY A 43 -15.73 -5.63 -15.07
CA GLY A 43 -16.54 -5.11 -13.97
C GLY A 43 -16.01 -5.42 -12.57
N LEU A 44 -16.55 -4.69 -11.62
CA LEU A 44 -16.35 -4.95 -10.18
C LEU A 44 -17.44 -5.89 -9.69
N SER A 45 -17.05 -7.05 -9.17
CA SER A 45 -17.98 -7.94 -8.47
C SER A 45 -18.24 -7.47 -7.03
N ASN A 46 -17.22 -6.92 -6.39
CA ASN A 46 -17.31 -6.34 -5.05
C ASN A 46 -16.30 -5.20 -4.91
N LEU A 47 -16.65 -4.22 -4.08
CA LEU A 47 -15.78 -3.11 -3.72
C LEU A 47 -16.04 -2.72 -2.27
N THR A 48 -14.99 -2.49 -1.53
CA THR A 48 -15.04 -1.87 -0.20
C THR A 48 -13.85 -0.96 0.01
N SER A 49 -13.99 -0.02 0.94
CA SER A 49 -12.90 0.86 1.34
C SER A 49 -12.98 1.18 2.83
N PHE A 50 -11.83 1.50 3.42
CA PHE A 50 -11.74 1.92 4.82
C PHE A 50 -10.71 3.04 4.98
N SER A 51 -10.89 3.86 6.02
CA SER A 51 -10.10 5.07 6.25
C SER A 51 -8.79 4.77 6.97
N MET A 52 -7.93 3.98 6.37
CA MET A 52 -6.53 3.79 6.78
C MET A 52 -5.64 3.74 5.52
N GLY A 53 -4.53 4.46 5.55
CA GLY A 53 -3.57 4.50 4.44
C GLY A 53 -2.20 4.99 4.90
N GLY A 54 -1.34 5.35 3.96
CA GLY A 54 0.05 5.72 4.23
C GLY A 54 0.26 6.95 5.14
N SER A 55 -0.74 7.82 5.27
CA SER A 55 -0.67 8.98 6.18
C SER A 55 -0.70 8.57 7.64
N TYR A 56 -1.42 7.50 7.97
CA TYR A 56 -1.47 6.96 9.33
C TYR A 56 -0.10 6.44 9.78
N ILE A 57 0.66 5.79 8.88
CA ILE A 57 2.05 5.39 9.17
C ILE A 57 2.90 6.62 9.51
N THR A 58 2.71 7.73 8.78
CA THR A 58 3.43 8.99 9.04
C THR A 58 3.04 9.60 10.38
N SER A 59 1.74 9.56 10.73
CA SER A 59 1.26 10.06 12.03
C SER A 59 1.82 9.23 13.18
N ASP A 60 1.81 7.89 13.06
CA ASP A 60 2.36 6.99 14.08
C ASP A 60 3.85 7.24 14.30
N LEU A 61 4.63 7.41 13.22
CA LEU A 61 6.05 7.77 13.32
C LEU A 61 6.25 9.13 13.98
N SER A 62 5.41 10.13 13.64
CA SER A 62 5.47 11.46 14.24
C SER A 62 5.25 11.40 15.75
N GLU A 63 4.22 10.68 16.18
CA GLU A 63 3.84 10.52 17.57
C GLU A 63 4.87 9.68 18.35
N ALA A 64 5.19 8.49 17.84
CA ALA A 64 6.08 7.57 18.53
C ALA A 64 7.53 8.08 18.64
N CYS A 65 8.02 8.79 17.62
CA CYS A 65 9.38 9.33 17.63
C CYS A 65 9.47 10.76 18.17
N GLY A 66 8.34 11.42 18.49
CA GLY A 66 8.31 12.81 18.98
C GLY A 66 8.85 13.82 17.98
N ILE A 67 8.61 13.62 16.68
CA ILE A 67 9.11 14.47 15.60
C ILE A 67 7.94 15.11 14.82
N SER A 68 8.24 16.17 14.05
CA SER A 68 7.20 16.79 13.22
C SER A 68 6.65 15.82 12.17
N TYR A 69 5.40 16.03 11.72
CA TYR A 69 4.79 15.22 10.65
C TYR A 69 5.63 15.24 9.36
N ASN A 70 6.26 16.38 9.03
CA ASN A 70 7.12 16.48 7.86
C ASN A 70 8.41 15.68 8.03
N ASP A 71 9.01 15.69 9.21
CA ASP A 71 10.19 14.88 9.52
C ASP A 71 9.84 13.38 9.50
N ALA A 72 8.70 13.00 10.06
CA ALA A 72 8.19 11.63 10.00
C ALA A 72 7.91 11.16 8.56
N ARG A 73 7.40 12.06 7.70
CA ARG A 73 7.22 11.80 6.28
C ARG A 73 8.55 11.56 5.55
N ASN A 74 9.60 12.28 5.93
CA ASN A 74 10.94 12.07 5.40
C ASN A 74 11.54 10.76 5.94
N LEU A 75 11.44 10.52 7.25
CA LEU A 75 11.86 9.27 7.87
C LEU A 75 11.25 8.05 7.16
N LYS A 76 9.94 8.09 6.90
CA LYS A 76 9.23 6.99 6.23
C LYS A 76 9.83 6.62 4.86
N LYS A 77 10.42 7.56 4.13
CA LYS A 77 11.07 7.30 2.83
C LYS A 77 12.39 6.54 2.97
N GLU A 78 13.07 6.73 4.11
CA GLU A 78 14.36 6.10 4.41
C GLU A 78 14.20 4.72 5.03
N ILE A 79 13.02 4.40 5.57
CA ILE A 79 12.76 3.12 6.24
C ILE A 79 12.92 1.96 5.27
N VAL A 80 13.63 0.93 5.74
CA VAL A 80 13.86 -0.34 5.04
C VAL A 80 13.48 -1.50 5.96
N LEU A 81 12.32 -2.10 5.74
CA LEU A 81 11.77 -3.13 6.63
C LEU A 81 12.53 -4.46 6.59
N SER A 82 13.30 -4.71 5.53
CA SER A 82 14.14 -5.91 5.43
C SER A 82 15.43 -5.83 6.25
N LEU A 83 15.80 -4.63 6.74
CA LEU A 83 16.98 -4.45 7.58
C LEU A 83 16.66 -4.83 9.03
N LYS A 84 17.45 -5.74 9.56
CA LYS A 84 17.54 -5.99 10.99
C LYS A 84 18.76 -5.25 11.50
N GLY A 85 18.52 -4.19 12.25
CA GLY A 85 19.58 -3.40 12.87
C GLY A 85 20.00 -3.98 14.21
N ASN A 86 21.21 -3.58 14.65
CA ASN A 86 21.65 -3.72 16.04
C ASN A 86 21.09 -2.55 16.85
N ASP A 87 21.18 -2.62 18.17
CA ASP A 87 20.72 -1.55 19.09
C ASP A 87 21.44 -0.21 18.88
N SER A 88 22.59 -0.23 18.20
CA SER A 88 23.38 0.95 17.85
C SER A 88 23.02 1.58 16.50
N ASP A 89 22.09 0.99 15.74
CA ASP A 89 21.75 1.48 14.41
C ASP A 89 20.61 2.49 14.47
N PHE A 90 20.78 3.61 13.76
CA PHE A 90 19.85 4.72 13.77
C PHE A 90 19.56 5.22 12.36
N TYR A 91 18.34 5.71 12.15
CA TYR A 91 18.05 6.65 11.06
C TYR A 91 18.46 8.05 11.51
N GLU A 92 19.23 8.76 10.69
CA GLU A 92 19.62 10.14 10.94
C GLU A 92 18.74 11.09 10.13
N LEU A 93 18.05 11.99 10.82
CA LEU A 93 17.18 12.98 10.21
C LEU A 93 17.75 14.37 10.46
N VAL A 94 17.86 15.16 9.38
CA VAL A 94 18.09 16.60 9.50
C VAL A 94 16.71 17.27 9.54
N THR A 95 16.32 17.75 10.71
CA THR A 95 15.05 18.47 10.89
C THR A 95 15.06 19.81 10.18
N LEU A 96 13.88 20.41 9.96
CA LEU A 96 13.76 21.74 9.33
C LEU A 96 14.55 22.85 10.03
N GLY A 97 14.91 22.67 11.30
CA GLY A 97 15.79 23.57 12.07
C GLY A 97 17.28 23.27 11.95
N GLY A 98 17.71 22.36 11.06
CA GLY A 98 19.12 21.98 10.90
C GLY A 98 19.66 21.06 12.00
N ARG A 99 18.82 20.63 12.95
CA ARG A 99 19.22 19.71 14.03
C ARG A 99 19.20 18.27 13.51
N VAL A 100 20.27 17.52 13.77
CA VAL A 100 20.33 16.10 13.52
C VAL A 100 19.64 15.35 14.67
N THR A 101 18.62 14.57 14.35
CA THR A 101 17.93 13.69 15.29
C THR A 101 18.18 12.24 14.90
N LYS A 102 18.55 11.40 15.88
CA LYS A 102 18.78 9.96 15.69
C LYS A 102 17.56 9.18 16.17
N ILE A 103 16.98 8.38 15.30
CA ILE A 103 15.84 7.53 15.61
C ILE A 103 16.32 6.07 15.57
N PRO A 104 16.15 5.25 16.62
CA PRO A 104 16.55 3.85 16.60
C PRO A 104 15.89 3.10 15.45
N LEU A 105 16.69 2.39 14.64
CA LEU A 105 16.26 1.75 13.41
C LEU A 105 15.16 0.73 13.69
N ASN A 106 15.39 -0.19 14.63
CA ASN A 106 14.43 -1.23 14.96
C ASN A 106 13.10 -0.64 15.46
N PHE A 107 13.15 0.39 16.29
CA PHE A 107 11.95 1.05 16.82
C PHE A 107 11.11 1.70 15.69
N ALA A 108 11.75 2.46 14.79
CA ALA A 108 11.03 3.05 13.67
C ALA A 108 10.41 1.99 12.74
N ASN A 109 11.14 0.91 12.48
CA ASN A 109 10.64 -0.22 11.67
C ASN A 109 9.45 -0.91 12.35
N GLU A 110 9.48 -1.14 13.67
CA GLU A 110 8.38 -1.71 14.43
C GLU A 110 7.11 -0.87 14.35
N VAL A 111 7.22 0.45 14.49
CA VAL A 111 6.07 1.37 14.34
C VAL A 111 5.42 1.21 12.96
N VAL A 112 6.23 1.16 11.89
CA VAL A 112 5.71 0.95 10.54
C VAL A 112 5.09 -0.43 10.36
N CYS A 113 5.76 -1.48 10.84
CA CYS A 113 5.26 -2.85 10.78
C CYS A 113 3.90 -2.98 11.48
N TYR A 114 3.74 -2.42 12.67
CA TYR A 114 2.47 -2.45 13.40
C TYR A 114 1.31 -1.86 12.59
N ARG A 115 1.50 -0.71 11.95
CA ARG A 115 0.46 -0.10 11.11
C ARG A 115 0.18 -0.93 9.86
N LEU A 116 1.21 -1.45 9.21
CA LEU A 116 1.04 -2.33 8.05
C LEU A 116 0.29 -3.62 8.39
N GLU A 117 0.56 -4.21 9.55
CA GLU A 117 -0.19 -5.37 10.06
C GLU A 117 -1.67 -5.05 10.26
N LEU A 118 -1.97 -3.88 10.82
CA LEU A 118 -3.36 -3.45 11.04
C LEU A 118 -4.10 -3.26 9.72
N ILE A 119 -3.46 -2.62 8.72
CA ILE A 119 -4.03 -2.47 7.39
C ILE A 119 -4.24 -3.84 6.74
N ALA A 120 -3.24 -4.72 6.80
CA ALA A 120 -3.32 -6.07 6.23
C ALA A 120 -4.42 -6.92 6.89
N LYS A 121 -4.58 -6.82 8.21
CA LYS A 121 -5.66 -7.49 8.94
C LYS A 121 -7.03 -7.02 8.47
N THR A 122 -7.21 -5.71 8.30
CA THR A 122 -8.46 -5.15 7.79
C THR A 122 -8.72 -5.58 6.35
N VAL A 123 -7.70 -5.60 5.50
CA VAL A 123 -7.81 -6.14 4.13
C VAL A 123 -8.24 -7.60 4.14
N ASN A 124 -7.65 -8.44 5.00
CA ASN A 124 -8.04 -9.84 5.13
C ASN A 124 -9.50 -10.00 5.56
N GLU A 125 -9.99 -9.15 6.47
CA GLU A 125 -11.42 -9.14 6.83
C GLU A 125 -12.30 -8.76 5.63
N CYS A 126 -11.91 -7.75 4.85
CA CYS A 126 -12.63 -7.38 3.62
C CYS A 126 -12.64 -8.54 2.60
N ILE A 127 -11.50 -9.19 2.39
CA ILE A 127 -11.41 -10.34 1.50
C ILE A 127 -12.35 -11.48 1.99
N ARG A 128 -12.34 -11.76 3.28
CA ARG A 128 -13.19 -12.81 3.87
C ARG A 128 -14.68 -12.54 3.74
N LEU A 129 -15.09 -11.28 3.83
CA LEU A 129 -16.50 -10.88 3.71
C LEU A 129 -17.05 -11.14 2.30
N PHE A 130 -16.24 -10.95 1.27
CA PHE A 130 -16.71 -11.03 -0.13
C PHE A 130 -16.36 -12.33 -0.83
N ALA A 131 -15.38 -13.05 -0.35
CA ALA A 131 -14.94 -14.29 -0.95
C ALA A 131 -15.57 -15.50 -0.29
N LYS A 132 -16.71 -15.95 -0.80
CA LYS A 132 -17.47 -17.08 -0.24
C LYS A 132 -16.80 -18.44 -0.46
N GLU A 133 -16.10 -18.61 -1.62
CA GLU A 133 -15.39 -19.85 -1.98
C GLU A 133 -14.19 -19.50 -2.90
N TYR A 134 -13.12 -20.29 -2.90
CA TYR A 134 -11.96 -20.18 -3.81
C TYR A 134 -11.02 -18.97 -3.62
N VAL A 135 -11.08 -18.26 -2.52
CA VAL A 135 -10.19 -17.14 -2.17
C VAL A 135 -8.69 -17.39 -2.35
N PRO A 136 -8.15 -18.59 -2.03
CA PRO A 136 -6.72 -18.84 -2.11
C PRO A 136 -6.12 -18.69 -3.52
N TYR A 137 -6.97 -18.76 -4.55
CA TYR A 137 -6.54 -18.79 -5.95
C TYR A 137 -6.68 -17.45 -6.68
N TYR A 138 -7.28 -16.44 -6.07
CA TYR A 138 -7.40 -15.14 -6.71
C TYR A 138 -6.07 -14.39 -6.66
N PRO A 139 -5.49 -13.99 -7.80
CA PRO A 139 -4.32 -13.12 -7.82
C PRO A 139 -4.60 -11.81 -7.06
N ILE A 140 -3.60 -11.32 -6.34
CA ILE A 140 -3.69 -10.04 -5.61
C ILE A 140 -2.68 -9.08 -6.21
N TYR A 141 -3.16 -7.89 -6.55
CA TYR A 141 -2.38 -6.77 -7.05
C TYR A 141 -2.41 -5.63 -6.04
N LEU A 142 -1.25 -5.06 -5.75
CA LEU A 142 -1.06 -3.96 -4.81
C LEU A 142 -0.73 -2.68 -5.57
N CYS A 143 -1.55 -1.68 -5.38
CA CYS A 143 -1.42 -0.34 -5.91
C CYS A 143 -1.27 0.70 -4.78
N GLY A 144 -1.10 1.95 -5.17
CA GLY A 144 -1.00 3.08 -4.27
C GLY A 144 0.37 3.27 -3.63
N ALA A 145 0.60 4.48 -3.12
CA ALA A 145 1.86 4.90 -2.52
C ALA A 145 2.01 4.51 -1.04
N GLY A 146 0.94 4.08 -0.39
CA GLY A 146 0.90 3.86 1.06
C GLY A 146 1.86 2.77 1.53
N VAL A 147 1.98 1.70 0.75
CA VAL A 147 2.88 0.56 0.99
C VAL A 147 4.03 0.53 0.00
N SER A 148 3.77 0.78 -1.28
CA SER A 148 4.75 0.60 -2.37
C SER A 148 6.01 1.45 -2.21
N LYS A 149 5.91 2.62 -1.59
CA LYS A 149 7.05 3.52 -1.32
C LYS A 149 7.90 3.13 -0.11
N ILE A 150 7.50 2.12 0.65
CA ILE A 150 8.29 1.63 1.79
C ILE A 150 9.14 0.46 1.30
N LYS A 151 10.46 0.57 1.40
CA LYS A 151 11.38 -0.49 0.99
C LYS A 151 11.14 -1.77 1.82
N GLY A 152 10.83 -2.88 1.15
CA GLY A 152 10.40 -4.12 1.80
C GLY A 152 8.93 -4.14 2.25
N GLY A 153 8.18 -3.06 2.01
CA GLY A 153 6.78 -2.91 2.43
C GLY A 153 5.87 -3.94 1.79
N LYS A 154 5.98 -4.18 0.48
CA LYS A 154 5.17 -5.20 -0.21
C LYS A 154 5.38 -6.59 0.37
N ASP A 155 6.64 -6.99 0.59
CA ASP A 155 6.96 -8.34 1.05
C ASP A 155 6.48 -8.55 2.49
N PHE A 156 6.63 -7.53 3.34
CA PHE A 156 6.07 -7.53 4.69
C PHE A 156 4.54 -7.62 4.67
N PHE A 157 3.90 -6.81 3.83
CA PHE A 157 2.44 -6.78 3.67
C PHE A 157 1.90 -8.12 3.15
N ALA A 158 2.56 -8.72 2.15
CA ALA A 158 2.25 -10.04 1.61
C ALA A 158 2.33 -11.13 2.70
N LYS A 159 3.36 -11.07 3.56
CA LYS A 159 3.50 -11.95 4.71
C LYS A 159 2.35 -11.80 5.69
N CYS A 160 1.91 -10.57 5.99
CA CYS A 160 0.80 -10.30 6.90
C CYS A 160 -0.54 -10.77 6.32
N ILE A 161 -0.74 -10.65 5.00
CA ILE A 161 -1.93 -11.18 4.32
C ILE A 161 -1.88 -12.70 4.21
N GLY A 162 -0.69 -13.30 4.26
CA GLY A 162 -0.49 -14.75 4.12
C GLY A 162 -0.61 -15.23 2.66
N ARG A 163 -0.43 -14.35 1.68
CA ARG A 163 -0.57 -14.64 0.25
C ARG A 163 0.46 -13.87 -0.59
N ASN A 164 0.79 -14.41 -1.75
CA ASN A 164 1.61 -13.70 -2.73
C ASN A 164 0.86 -12.48 -3.27
N ILE A 165 1.58 -11.38 -3.39
CA ILE A 165 1.06 -10.11 -3.91
C ILE A 165 2.01 -9.62 -5.01
N SER A 166 1.45 -9.29 -6.16
CA SER A 166 2.16 -8.60 -7.25
C SER A 166 1.91 -7.09 -7.17
N TYR A 167 2.80 -6.29 -7.71
CA TYR A 167 2.46 -4.88 -7.92
C TYR A 167 1.52 -4.75 -9.12
N GLY A 168 0.48 -3.91 -8.98
CA GLY A 168 -0.32 -3.43 -10.08
C GLY A 168 0.43 -2.29 -10.77
N LEU A 169 1.03 -2.58 -11.91
CA LEU A 169 1.88 -1.64 -12.64
C LEU A 169 1.18 -1.16 -13.91
N PRO A 170 1.00 0.16 -14.10
CA PRO A 170 0.56 0.68 -15.39
C PRO A 170 1.51 0.28 -16.52
N PRO A 171 1.01 -0.18 -17.68
CA PRO A 171 1.85 -0.56 -18.81
C PRO A 171 2.36 0.66 -19.61
N ILE A 172 2.75 1.72 -18.92
CA ILE A 172 3.16 3.00 -19.51
C ILE A 172 4.64 3.25 -19.16
N PRO A 173 5.55 3.30 -20.15
CA PRO A 173 6.97 3.55 -19.90
C PRO A 173 7.22 4.78 -19.03
N ALA A 174 8.14 4.68 -18.08
CA ALA A 174 8.49 5.69 -17.07
C ALA A 174 7.39 6.01 -16.03
N MET A 175 6.18 5.46 -16.19
CA MET A 175 5.07 5.56 -15.23
C MET A 175 4.61 4.19 -14.71
N ASP A 176 5.46 3.18 -14.84
CA ASP A 176 5.27 1.79 -14.42
C ASP A 176 5.47 1.61 -12.90
N LYS A 177 4.78 2.44 -12.11
CA LYS A 177 4.84 2.39 -10.64
C LYS A 177 3.44 2.26 -10.05
N PRO A 178 3.29 1.50 -8.94
CA PRO A 178 1.98 1.25 -8.33
C PRO A 178 1.24 2.52 -7.90
N GLU A 179 1.98 3.58 -7.54
CA GLU A 179 1.38 4.86 -7.13
C GLU A 179 0.73 5.65 -8.24
N TYR A 180 0.97 5.30 -9.50
CA TYR A 180 0.36 5.98 -10.66
C TYR A 180 -0.87 5.25 -11.22
N ALA A 181 -1.14 4.03 -10.76
CA ALA A 181 -2.18 3.17 -11.33
C ALA A 181 -3.57 3.83 -11.32
N SER A 182 -3.98 4.36 -10.19
CA SER A 182 -5.27 5.02 -10.01
C SER A 182 -5.42 6.28 -10.89
N MET A 183 -4.43 7.18 -10.84
CA MET A 183 -4.46 8.41 -11.64
C MET A 183 -4.47 8.11 -13.15
N LEU A 184 -3.60 7.20 -13.59
CA LEU A 184 -3.50 6.86 -15.01
C LEU A 184 -4.71 6.07 -15.49
N GLY A 185 -5.32 5.24 -14.64
CA GLY A 185 -6.58 4.55 -14.94
C GLY A 185 -7.69 5.54 -15.27
N LEU A 186 -7.84 6.58 -14.46
CA LEU A 186 -8.84 7.63 -14.72
C LEU A 186 -8.56 8.48 -15.96
N LEU A 187 -7.31 8.59 -16.40
CA LEU A 187 -6.94 9.37 -17.59
C LEU A 187 -7.05 8.55 -18.89
N ASN A 188 -7.13 7.23 -18.80
CA ASN A 188 -7.16 6.32 -19.94
C ASN A 188 -8.59 5.98 -20.41
N GLU A 189 -9.60 6.46 -19.70
CA GLU A 189 -11.02 6.37 -20.04
C GLU A 189 -11.45 7.60 -20.87
#